data_6511c31db2c4bb93ff04f8971c41559a
#
_entry.id   6511c31db2c4bb93ff04f8971c41559a
#
_cell.length_a   1.000
_cell.length_b   1.000
_cell.length_c   1.000
_cell.angle_alpha   90.00
_cell.angle_beta   90.00
_cell.angle_gamma   90.00
#
_symmetry.space_group_name_H-M   'P 1'
#
loop_
_entity.id
_entity.type
_entity.pdbx_description
1 polymer ?
#
loop_
_entity_poly.entity_id
_entity_poly.type
_entity_poly.pdbx_seq_one_letter_code
_entity_poly.pdbx_strand_id
1 'polypeptide(L)'
;MPCLEGDYIRILFRKFNQPFISLFLLLLVSCSSSEENLPQAKKKEFSLPVQVGKVVYMDVVDEVRAVGNIQAEKRVVVNAEVRGKITRIAVEEGMKVKAGDLLAQVDPREYELVLERLQADLSSVQQEYQKVQGGLRPEDKERLEAKMHAAESALNLASIELERAQKLVAEKVLPQSSLDTATDKVRQAEEFLRASKAELAAGMKGRSEDIEKLESEMQAIRKQVAVAQLNLSKVNIMAPFEGVIITKEIEQGAFAETGTPIVGMIGSSRLKAVLEMPQGYRNKLKQLKGASFLARELGLKFDHHRNLMRLIRVIPDANIYSGNITVQIDLPDPNPSLFPGLTLESTLNFGVRKNVLHVPAVSLVIGEKGTLVYIVKDGHAHRVPVRAFKERNDFVEVEDFTHQLGPKVDLVMRGSGAVFPGVKVFLTNPEPKAETPFNSADKDPGKPSTPET
;
A
#
# COMPACT_ATOMS: atom_id res chain seq x y z
N MET A 1 15.26 -28.92 -24.46
CA MET A 1 15.94 -29.23 -25.75
C MET A 1 16.67 -28.00 -26.19
N PRO A 2 17.89 -28.11 -26.70
CA PRO A 2 19.14 -28.36 -25.97
C PRO A 2 20.08 -27.16 -26.04
N CYS A 3 20.98 -27.00 -25.06
CA CYS A 3 22.44 -27.32 -25.13
C CYS A 3 23.20 -26.73 -26.30
N LEU A 4 24.26 -26.01 -25.96
CA LEU A 4 25.63 -26.08 -26.49
C LEU A 4 26.37 -24.91 -25.85
N GLU A 5 27.26 -25.08 -24.86
CA GLU A 5 28.64 -25.57 -24.95
C GLU A 5 29.48 -24.74 -25.91
N GLY A 6 30.61 -24.29 -25.39
CA GLY A 6 31.69 -23.74 -26.15
C GLY A 6 32.80 -23.14 -25.32
N ASP A 7 33.59 -24.00 -24.71
CA ASP A 7 35.01 -23.82 -24.42
C ASP A 7 35.73 -23.03 -25.52
N TYR A 8 36.66 -22.20 -25.14
CA TYR A 8 37.97 -21.98 -25.80
C TYR A 8 38.69 -20.85 -25.07
N ILE A 9 39.74 -21.13 -24.33
CA ILE A 9 41.12 -20.78 -24.52
C ILE A 9 41.92 -21.20 -23.29
N ARG A 10 42.38 -22.44 -23.35
CA ARG A 10 43.64 -22.88 -22.77
C ARG A 10 44.52 -23.14 -23.97
N ILE A 11 45.75 -22.72 -23.92
CA ILE A 11 46.96 -23.11 -24.64
C ILE A 11 47.76 -21.88 -24.99
N LEU A 12 48.84 -21.64 -24.23
CA LEU A 12 50.16 -21.34 -24.74
C LEU A 12 51.13 -20.95 -23.61
N PHE A 13 51.52 -21.96 -22.87
CA PHE A 13 52.81 -21.97 -22.17
C PHE A 13 53.53 -23.18 -22.65
N ARG A 14 54.52 -22.96 -23.51
CA ARG A 14 55.56 -23.98 -23.68
C ARG A 14 56.85 -23.37 -24.24
N LYS A 15 57.88 -23.42 -23.40
CA LYS A 15 59.30 -23.59 -23.71
C LYS A 15 60.02 -22.44 -24.44
N PHE A 16 60.98 -21.81 -23.72
CA PHE A 16 62.32 -21.76 -24.26
C PHE A 16 63.34 -21.91 -23.12
N ASN A 17 64.32 -22.80 -23.35
CA ASN A 17 65.29 -23.41 -22.49
C ASN A 17 66.58 -22.57 -22.50
N GLN A 18 67.30 -22.63 -21.43
CA GLN A 18 68.68 -22.19 -21.19
C GLN A 18 69.69 -22.57 -22.31
N PRO A 19 70.99 -22.28 -22.25
CA PRO A 19 71.84 -21.52 -21.31
C PRO A 19 72.94 -20.69 -22.02
N PHE A 20 73.51 -19.67 -21.37
CA PHE A 20 74.90 -19.32 -21.63
C PHE A 20 75.59 -18.89 -20.33
N ILE A 21 76.38 -19.79 -19.84
CA ILE A 21 77.41 -19.67 -18.81
C ILE A 21 78.69 -19.29 -19.50
N SER A 22 79.45 -18.49 -18.82
CA SER A 22 80.91 -18.46 -18.86
C SER A 22 81.60 -17.22 -19.42
N LEU A 23 82.46 -16.81 -18.59
CA LEU A 23 83.73 -16.14 -18.91
C LEU A 23 83.76 -14.60 -18.76
N PHE A 24 84.03 -14.13 -17.54
CA PHE A 24 85.16 -13.20 -17.37
C PHE A 24 85.57 -13.12 -15.90
N LEU A 25 86.57 -13.95 -15.58
CA LEU A 25 87.30 -13.93 -14.30
C LEU A 25 88.61 -13.21 -14.61
N LEU A 26 89.18 -12.51 -13.64
CA LEU A 26 90.53 -11.92 -13.54
C LEU A 26 90.73 -10.47 -14.05
N LEU A 27 90.75 -9.57 -13.09
CA LEU A 27 91.93 -8.76 -12.83
C LEU A 27 91.84 -8.15 -11.42
N LEU A 28 92.57 -8.77 -10.50
CA LEU A 28 93.00 -8.21 -9.23
C LEU A 28 94.26 -7.34 -9.52
N VAL A 29 94.22 -6.09 -9.10
CA VAL A 29 95.44 -5.40 -8.62
C VAL A 29 95.01 -4.28 -7.67
N SER A 30 95.28 -4.46 -6.47
CA SER A 30 95.89 -3.70 -5.39
C SER A 30 96.13 -2.18 -5.68
N CYS A 31 95.54 -1.33 -4.80
CA CYS A 31 96.25 -0.20 -4.25
C CYS A 31 95.74 0.13 -2.83
N SER A 32 96.71 0.12 -1.94
CA SER A 32 96.56 0.40 -0.52
C SER A 32 96.34 1.89 -0.18
N SER A 33 95.61 2.08 0.94
CA SER A 33 95.82 3.14 1.93
C SER A 33 95.76 4.60 1.52
N SER A 34 94.72 5.29 2.00
CA SER A 34 94.91 6.50 2.81
C SER A 34 93.58 6.72 3.59
N GLU A 35 93.63 6.52 4.91
CA GLU A 35 92.57 7.03 5.83
C GLU A 35 92.64 8.56 5.78
N GLU A 36 91.77 9.19 5.02
CA GLU A 36 91.47 10.58 5.17
C GLU A 36 90.14 10.69 5.96
N ASN A 37 90.29 11.20 7.18
CA ASN A 37 89.19 11.62 8.05
C ASN A 37 88.32 12.64 7.36
N LEU A 38 87.25 12.21 6.68
CA LEU A 38 86.20 13.08 6.22
C LEU A 38 85.36 13.46 7.45
N PRO A 39 85.10 14.75 7.71
CA PRO A 39 84.23 15.15 8.79
C PRO A 39 82.86 14.61 8.49
N GLN A 40 82.28 13.85 9.47
CA GLN A 40 80.90 13.40 9.43
C GLN A 40 80.02 14.64 9.23
N ALA A 41 79.50 14.81 8.03
CA ALA A 41 78.44 15.76 7.78
C ALA A 41 77.27 15.38 8.68
N LYS A 42 77.03 16.20 9.72
CA LYS A 42 75.80 16.12 10.53
C LYS A 42 74.64 16.07 9.56
N LYS A 43 73.93 14.91 9.45
CA LYS A 43 72.65 14.81 8.74
C LYS A 43 71.79 15.95 9.22
N LYS A 44 71.60 17.00 8.44
CA LYS A 44 70.62 18.04 8.72
C LYS A 44 69.31 17.32 8.80
N GLU A 45 68.79 17.10 10.03
CA GLU A 45 67.45 16.58 10.21
C GLU A 45 66.46 17.51 9.53
N PHE A 46 65.88 17.00 8.43
CA PHE A 46 64.89 17.74 7.70
C PHE A 46 63.65 17.87 8.60
N SER A 47 63.28 19.07 8.98
CA SER A 47 62.11 19.34 9.77
C SER A 47 61.20 20.31 9.04
N LEU A 48 59.90 20.03 9.12
CA LEU A 48 58.87 20.82 8.42
C LEU A 48 58.17 21.77 9.41
N PRO A 49 57.97 23.06 9.04
CA PRO A 49 57.15 23.98 9.81
C PRO A 49 55.67 23.59 9.67
N VAL A 50 54.97 23.38 10.76
CA VAL A 50 53.56 23.08 10.77
C VAL A 50 52.79 23.98 11.72
N GLN A 51 51.55 24.33 11.36
CA GLN A 51 50.62 24.96 12.29
C GLN A 51 49.71 23.85 12.83
N VAL A 52 49.50 23.89 14.14
CA VAL A 52 48.66 22.90 14.82
C VAL A 52 47.34 23.49 15.29
N GLY A 53 46.34 22.67 15.31
CA GLY A 53 45.05 22.94 15.93
C GLY A 53 44.62 21.80 16.84
N LYS A 54 43.47 21.93 17.47
CA LYS A 54 42.96 20.89 18.36
C LYS A 54 41.67 20.30 17.84
N VAL A 55 41.41 19.08 18.23
CA VAL A 55 40.09 18.45 18.03
C VAL A 55 39.05 19.14 18.88
N VAL A 56 37.86 19.24 18.42
CA VAL A 56 36.70 19.81 19.13
C VAL A 56 35.61 18.79 19.26
N TYR A 57 35.01 18.70 20.43
CA TYR A 57 33.83 17.87 20.64
C TYR A 57 32.61 18.78 20.61
N MET A 58 31.67 18.49 19.70
CA MET A 58 30.45 19.28 19.57
C MET A 58 29.24 18.37 19.63
N ASP A 59 28.15 18.91 20.13
CA ASP A 59 26.85 18.26 20.06
C ASP A 59 26.27 18.49 18.66
N VAL A 60 25.89 17.41 17.97
CA VAL A 60 25.39 17.43 16.61
C VAL A 60 23.93 17.03 16.59
N VAL A 61 23.08 17.89 16.04
CA VAL A 61 21.69 17.53 15.75
C VAL A 61 21.70 16.53 14.60
N ASP A 62 21.22 15.31 14.86
CA ASP A 62 21.06 14.27 13.84
C ASP A 62 19.74 14.51 13.11
N GLU A 63 19.83 15.05 11.92
CA GLU A 63 18.68 15.41 11.09
C GLU A 63 18.90 15.01 9.63
N VAL A 64 17.80 14.72 8.95
CA VAL A 64 17.80 14.51 7.51
C VAL A 64 16.75 15.40 6.86
N ARG A 65 17.11 16.00 5.74
CA ARG A 65 16.17 16.71 4.89
C ARG A 65 15.57 15.73 3.88
N ALA A 66 14.28 15.78 3.78
CA ALA A 66 13.50 14.98 2.84
C ALA A 66 12.56 15.92 2.08
N VAL A 67 12.38 15.66 0.81
CA VAL A 67 11.44 16.40 -0.04
C VAL A 67 10.33 15.47 -0.44
N GLY A 68 9.14 15.99 -0.58
CA GLY A 68 7.98 15.23 -1.00
C GLY A 68 6.78 16.11 -1.29
N ASN A 69 5.61 15.53 -1.21
CA ASN A 69 4.36 16.23 -1.46
C ASN A 69 3.27 15.84 -0.47
N ILE A 70 2.25 16.69 -0.38
CA ILE A 70 1.02 16.39 0.33
C ILE A 70 0.12 15.56 -0.58
N GLN A 71 -0.47 14.50 -0.03
CA GLN A 71 -1.48 13.70 -0.70
C GLN A 71 -2.71 13.57 0.18
N ALA A 72 -3.89 13.52 -0.44
CA ALA A 72 -5.10 13.11 0.27
C ALA A 72 -5.00 11.63 0.66
N GLU A 73 -5.54 11.26 1.82
CA GLU A 73 -5.62 9.86 2.25
C GLU A 73 -6.46 9.02 1.28
N LYS A 74 -7.56 9.62 0.79
CA LYS A 74 -8.47 8.98 -0.15
C LYS A 74 -8.46 9.72 -1.47
N ARG A 75 -8.27 9.01 -2.55
CA ARG A 75 -8.44 9.48 -3.92
C ARG A 75 -9.13 8.39 -4.72
N VAL A 76 -10.20 8.72 -5.41
CA VAL A 76 -10.96 7.77 -6.21
C VAL A 76 -11.45 8.45 -7.48
N VAL A 77 -11.53 7.68 -8.55
CA VAL A 77 -12.32 8.00 -9.73
C VAL A 77 -13.60 7.20 -9.61
N VAL A 78 -14.74 7.89 -9.52
CA VAL A 78 -16.06 7.29 -9.45
C VAL A 78 -16.50 6.99 -10.88
N ASN A 79 -16.78 5.73 -11.15
CA ASN A 79 -17.14 5.25 -12.47
C ASN A 79 -18.63 4.89 -12.53
N ALA A 80 -19.20 4.90 -13.73
CA ALA A 80 -20.53 4.37 -13.98
C ALA A 80 -20.56 2.86 -13.72
N GLU A 81 -21.50 2.39 -12.91
CA GLU A 81 -21.70 0.95 -12.66
C GLU A 81 -22.69 0.31 -13.61
N VAL A 82 -23.48 1.14 -14.29
CA VAL A 82 -24.47 0.74 -15.29
C VAL A 82 -24.32 1.60 -16.52
N ARG A 83 -24.69 1.06 -17.68
CA ARG A 83 -24.63 1.78 -18.97
C ARG A 83 -25.85 2.67 -19.15
N GLY A 84 -25.70 3.73 -19.92
CA GLY A 84 -26.81 4.58 -20.36
C GLY A 84 -26.42 6.03 -20.56
N LYS A 85 -27.37 6.84 -20.98
CA LYS A 85 -27.18 8.27 -21.19
C LYS A 85 -27.16 9.01 -19.86
N ILE A 86 -26.20 9.90 -19.66
CA ILE A 86 -26.15 10.79 -18.49
C ILE A 86 -27.25 11.85 -18.64
N THR A 87 -28.24 11.79 -17.77
CA THR A 87 -29.36 12.75 -17.76
C THR A 87 -29.06 13.99 -16.95
N ARG A 88 -28.22 13.85 -15.91
CA ARG A 88 -27.88 14.93 -14.99
C ARG A 88 -26.49 14.72 -14.42
N ILE A 89 -25.73 15.82 -14.28
CA ILE A 89 -24.54 15.91 -13.45
C ILE A 89 -24.84 16.99 -12.41
N ALA A 90 -24.73 16.60 -11.12
CA ALA A 90 -25.14 17.46 -10.00
C ALA A 90 -23.96 18.21 -9.37
N VAL A 91 -22.73 17.99 -9.87
CA VAL A 91 -21.50 18.50 -9.27
C VAL A 91 -20.61 19.16 -10.33
N GLU A 92 -19.76 20.06 -9.86
CA GLU A 92 -18.74 20.75 -10.65
C GLU A 92 -17.37 20.61 -9.98
N GLU A 93 -16.31 20.85 -10.73
CA GLU A 93 -14.93 20.84 -10.22
C GLU A 93 -14.76 21.88 -9.12
N GLY A 94 -14.07 21.50 -8.05
CA GLY A 94 -13.89 22.32 -6.85
C GLY A 94 -15.05 22.24 -5.84
N MET A 95 -16.18 21.60 -6.18
CA MET A 95 -17.33 21.48 -5.28
C MET A 95 -17.04 20.49 -4.15
N LYS A 96 -17.46 20.84 -2.92
CA LYS A 96 -17.43 19.96 -1.75
C LYS A 96 -18.69 19.11 -1.71
N VAL A 97 -18.52 17.82 -1.51
CA VAL A 97 -19.61 16.84 -1.43
C VAL A 97 -19.47 16.00 -0.17
N LYS A 98 -20.61 15.55 0.36
CA LYS A 98 -20.69 14.59 1.48
C LYS A 98 -20.84 13.17 0.95
N ALA A 99 -20.54 12.18 1.79
CA ALA A 99 -20.85 10.80 1.46
C ALA A 99 -22.36 10.62 1.19
N GLY A 100 -22.70 10.01 0.06
CA GLY A 100 -24.08 9.80 -0.39
C GLY A 100 -24.70 10.96 -1.18
N ASP A 101 -23.96 12.04 -1.44
CA ASP A 101 -24.46 13.09 -2.34
C ASP A 101 -24.48 12.57 -3.79
N LEU A 102 -25.49 13.00 -4.56
CA LEU A 102 -25.62 12.65 -5.97
C LEU A 102 -24.55 13.36 -6.79
N LEU A 103 -23.75 12.60 -7.52
CA LEU A 103 -22.76 13.11 -8.45
C LEU A 103 -23.28 13.21 -9.87
N ALA A 104 -23.87 12.12 -10.35
CA ALA A 104 -24.46 12.03 -11.68
C ALA A 104 -25.62 11.04 -11.70
N GLN A 105 -26.46 11.14 -12.73
CA GLN A 105 -27.58 10.22 -12.93
C GLN A 105 -27.58 9.71 -14.36
N VAL A 106 -27.64 8.41 -14.50
CA VAL A 106 -27.91 7.70 -15.76
C VAL A 106 -29.42 7.71 -16.01
N ASP A 107 -29.88 7.57 -17.24
CA ASP A 107 -31.30 7.47 -17.60
C ASP A 107 -31.94 6.24 -16.91
N PRO A 108 -32.88 6.42 -15.98
CA PRO A 108 -33.46 5.31 -15.23
C PRO A 108 -34.50 4.51 -16.01
N ARG A 109 -35.07 5.07 -17.08
CA ARG A 109 -36.28 4.54 -17.75
C ARG A 109 -36.16 3.07 -18.20
N GLU A 110 -35.03 2.70 -18.76
CA GLU A 110 -34.80 1.28 -19.17
C GLU A 110 -34.82 0.35 -17.94
N TYR A 111 -34.18 0.77 -16.85
CA TYR A 111 -34.09 -0.04 -15.61
C TYR A 111 -35.42 -0.11 -14.86
N GLU A 112 -36.19 0.98 -14.86
CA GLU A 112 -37.55 1.03 -14.29
C GLU A 112 -38.49 0.07 -15.03
N LEU A 113 -38.50 0.12 -16.38
CA LEU A 113 -39.31 -0.78 -17.20
C LEU A 113 -38.95 -2.26 -17.04
N VAL A 114 -37.65 -2.55 -16.91
CA VAL A 114 -37.19 -3.94 -16.64
C VAL A 114 -37.70 -4.40 -15.28
N LEU A 115 -37.60 -3.56 -14.25
CA LEU A 115 -38.08 -3.87 -12.91
C LEU A 115 -39.60 -4.07 -12.89
N GLU A 116 -40.36 -3.17 -13.52
CA GLU A 116 -41.81 -3.26 -13.62
C GLU A 116 -42.28 -4.55 -14.31
N ARG A 117 -41.63 -4.92 -15.43
CA ARG A 117 -41.90 -6.18 -16.12
C ARG A 117 -41.71 -7.40 -15.20
N LEU A 118 -40.55 -7.47 -14.51
CA LEU A 118 -40.25 -8.60 -13.63
C LEU A 118 -41.20 -8.67 -12.40
N GLN A 119 -41.66 -7.52 -11.92
CA GLN A 119 -42.69 -7.46 -10.87
C GLN A 119 -44.04 -7.97 -11.38
N ALA A 120 -44.43 -7.64 -12.61
CA ALA A 120 -45.63 -8.16 -13.23
C ALA A 120 -45.53 -9.67 -13.45
N ASP A 121 -44.39 -10.18 -13.92
CA ASP A 121 -44.13 -11.61 -14.09
C ASP A 121 -44.25 -12.35 -12.73
N LEU A 122 -43.65 -11.80 -11.66
CA LEU A 122 -43.77 -12.33 -10.30
C LEU A 122 -45.24 -12.39 -9.83
N SER A 123 -45.98 -11.32 -10.06
CA SER A 123 -47.39 -11.25 -9.71
C SER A 123 -48.23 -12.31 -10.44
N SER A 124 -47.94 -12.52 -11.73
CA SER A 124 -48.61 -13.53 -12.56
C SER A 124 -48.39 -14.95 -11.97
N VAL A 125 -47.12 -15.32 -11.74
CA VAL A 125 -46.80 -16.64 -11.17
C VAL A 125 -47.35 -16.78 -9.75
N GLN A 126 -47.39 -15.69 -8.98
CA GLN A 126 -47.98 -15.71 -7.63
C GLN A 126 -49.48 -15.95 -7.66
N GLN A 127 -50.19 -15.39 -8.63
CA GLN A 127 -51.62 -15.68 -8.82
C GLN A 127 -51.85 -17.14 -9.24
N GLU A 128 -50.97 -17.66 -10.12
CA GLU A 128 -51.05 -19.07 -10.51
C GLU A 128 -50.78 -20.02 -9.32
N TYR A 129 -49.76 -19.70 -8.52
CA TYR A 129 -49.46 -20.41 -7.28
C TYR A 129 -50.70 -20.45 -6.33
N GLN A 130 -51.37 -19.30 -6.12
CA GLN A 130 -52.57 -19.23 -5.29
C GLN A 130 -53.72 -20.09 -5.83
N LYS A 131 -53.91 -20.12 -7.15
CA LYS A 131 -54.93 -21.01 -7.80
C LYS A 131 -54.60 -22.48 -7.54
N VAL A 132 -53.33 -22.88 -7.70
CA VAL A 132 -52.88 -24.25 -7.51
C VAL A 132 -52.91 -24.65 -6.03
N GLN A 133 -52.52 -23.73 -5.13
CA GLN A 133 -52.58 -23.95 -3.66
C GLN A 133 -53.99 -24.15 -3.17
N GLY A 134 -55.01 -23.52 -3.78
CA GLY A 134 -56.43 -23.72 -3.45
C GLY A 134 -56.94 -25.15 -3.71
N GLY A 135 -56.11 -26.01 -4.24
CA GLY A 135 -56.44 -27.43 -4.43
C GLY A 135 -57.26 -27.72 -5.69
N LEU A 136 -57.91 -28.84 -5.75
CA LEU A 136 -58.93 -29.15 -6.77
C LEU A 136 -59.96 -28.03 -6.79
N ARG A 137 -60.47 -27.69 -7.98
CA ARG A 137 -61.63 -26.79 -8.04
C ARG A 137 -62.69 -27.26 -7.08
N PRO A 138 -63.40 -26.41 -6.36
CA PRO A 138 -64.41 -26.81 -5.38
C PRO A 138 -65.40 -27.82 -5.94
N GLU A 139 -65.82 -27.62 -7.22
CA GLU A 139 -66.76 -28.49 -7.91
C GLU A 139 -66.16 -29.89 -8.17
N ASP A 140 -64.87 -29.98 -8.55
CA ASP A 140 -64.18 -31.24 -8.77
C ASP A 140 -63.95 -32.01 -7.48
N LYS A 141 -63.62 -31.30 -6.41
CA LYS A 141 -63.46 -31.86 -5.07
C LYS A 141 -64.77 -32.40 -4.56
N GLU A 142 -65.86 -31.62 -4.63
CA GLU A 142 -67.20 -32.03 -4.24
C GLU A 142 -67.67 -33.25 -5.00
N ARG A 143 -67.43 -33.29 -6.33
CA ARG A 143 -67.76 -34.44 -7.19
C ARG A 143 -67.01 -35.71 -6.76
N LEU A 144 -65.72 -35.61 -6.44
CA LEU A 144 -64.90 -36.76 -6.04
C LEU A 144 -65.24 -37.20 -4.61
N GLU A 145 -65.55 -36.27 -3.70
CA GLU A 145 -66.03 -36.55 -2.34
C GLU A 145 -67.41 -37.22 -2.38
N ALA A 146 -68.34 -36.73 -3.19
CA ALA A 146 -69.64 -37.36 -3.39
C ALA A 146 -69.50 -38.80 -3.93
N LYS A 147 -68.56 -39.03 -4.90
CA LYS A 147 -68.27 -40.38 -5.40
C LYS A 147 -67.70 -41.30 -4.34
N MET A 148 -66.81 -40.80 -3.51
CA MET A 148 -66.30 -41.57 -2.32
C MET A 148 -67.36 -41.88 -1.33
N HIS A 149 -68.19 -40.91 -0.96
CA HIS A 149 -69.34 -41.16 -0.05
C HIS A 149 -70.38 -42.13 -0.59
N ALA A 150 -70.66 -42.10 -1.91
CA ALA A 150 -71.50 -43.08 -2.56
C ALA A 150 -70.93 -44.51 -2.47
N ALA A 151 -69.60 -44.63 -2.68
CA ALA A 151 -68.90 -45.91 -2.54
C ALA A 151 -68.87 -46.40 -1.10
N GLU A 152 -68.73 -45.50 -0.11
CA GLU A 152 -68.79 -45.84 1.32
C GLU A 152 -70.18 -46.32 1.71
N SER A 153 -71.23 -45.66 1.20
CA SER A 153 -72.62 -46.06 1.41
C SER A 153 -72.91 -47.42 0.80
N ALA A 154 -72.37 -47.70 -0.42
CA ALA A 154 -72.53 -49.01 -1.05
C ALA A 154 -71.81 -50.13 -0.28
N LEU A 155 -70.63 -49.88 0.28
CA LEU A 155 -69.92 -50.82 1.16
C LEU A 155 -70.77 -51.13 2.44
N ASN A 156 -71.30 -50.08 3.08
CA ASN A 156 -72.11 -50.23 4.30
C ASN A 156 -73.31 -51.06 3.97
N LEU A 157 -74.05 -50.84 2.87
CA LEU A 157 -75.17 -51.65 2.45
C LEU A 157 -74.78 -53.12 2.23
N ALA A 158 -73.70 -53.36 1.46
CA ALA A 158 -73.17 -54.70 1.19
C ALA A 158 -72.78 -55.44 2.48
N SER A 159 -72.20 -54.77 3.46
CA SER A 159 -71.81 -55.34 4.74
C SER A 159 -73.02 -55.72 5.58
N ILE A 160 -74.07 -54.91 5.55
CA ILE A 160 -75.34 -55.25 6.21
C ILE A 160 -76.00 -56.46 5.53
N GLU A 161 -75.99 -56.54 4.21
CA GLU A 161 -76.48 -57.70 3.47
C GLU A 161 -75.71 -58.98 3.81
N LEU A 162 -74.36 -58.90 3.90
CA LEU A 162 -73.48 -59.99 4.32
C LEU A 162 -73.87 -60.51 5.73
N GLU A 163 -74.00 -59.61 6.71
CA GLU A 163 -74.34 -59.94 8.09
C GLU A 163 -75.68 -60.67 8.14
N ARG A 164 -76.65 -60.19 7.35
CA ARG A 164 -77.96 -60.89 7.22
C ARG A 164 -77.84 -62.28 6.59
N ALA A 165 -77.05 -62.37 5.50
CA ALA A 165 -76.83 -63.65 4.84
C ALA A 165 -76.13 -64.64 5.79
N GLN A 166 -75.13 -64.22 6.57
CA GLN A 166 -74.48 -65.05 7.59
C GLN A 166 -75.40 -65.61 8.58
N LYS A 167 -76.33 -64.78 9.18
CA LYS A 167 -77.34 -65.23 10.13
C LYS A 167 -78.31 -66.25 9.54
N LEU A 168 -78.80 -65.98 8.34
CA LEU A 168 -79.80 -66.85 7.68
C LEU A 168 -79.18 -68.19 7.18
N VAL A 169 -77.92 -68.21 6.83
CA VAL A 169 -77.18 -69.43 6.48
C VAL A 169 -76.88 -70.23 7.72
N ALA A 170 -76.55 -69.61 8.88
CA ALA A 170 -76.32 -70.24 10.15
C ALA A 170 -77.68 -70.92 10.67
N GLU A 171 -78.80 -70.28 10.39
CA GLU A 171 -80.15 -70.81 10.68
C GLU A 171 -80.68 -71.84 9.63
N LYS A 172 -79.82 -72.14 8.61
CA LYS A 172 -80.17 -73.10 7.51
C LYS A 172 -81.30 -72.62 6.62
N VAL A 173 -81.62 -71.33 6.55
CA VAL A 173 -82.73 -70.78 5.75
C VAL A 173 -82.24 -70.47 4.32
N LEU A 174 -80.95 -70.09 4.17
CA LEU A 174 -80.36 -69.81 2.87
C LEU A 174 -79.24 -70.82 2.51
N PRO A 175 -79.01 -71.08 1.23
CA PRO A 175 -77.89 -71.90 0.77
C PRO A 175 -76.53 -71.16 0.90
N GLN A 176 -75.40 -71.88 0.99
CA GLN A 176 -74.04 -71.34 1.09
C GLN A 176 -73.68 -70.40 -0.06
N SER A 177 -74.22 -70.68 -1.26
CA SER A 177 -74.01 -69.83 -2.45
C SER A 177 -74.49 -68.36 -2.27
N SER A 178 -75.50 -68.15 -1.40
CA SER A 178 -75.99 -66.81 -1.08
C SER A 178 -75.02 -66.05 -0.19
N LEU A 179 -74.33 -66.75 0.72
CA LEU A 179 -73.24 -66.15 1.52
C LEU A 179 -72.04 -65.78 0.67
N ASP A 180 -71.64 -66.69 -0.26
CA ASP A 180 -70.55 -66.45 -1.15
C ASP A 180 -70.84 -65.24 -2.06
N THR A 181 -72.04 -65.08 -2.58
CA THR A 181 -72.51 -63.94 -3.33
C THR A 181 -72.47 -62.64 -2.52
N ALA A 182 -72.91 -62.67 -1.27
CA ALA A 182 -72.83 -61.49 -0.40
C ALA A 182 -71.44 -61.11 -0.03
N THR A 183 -70.54 -62.11 0.15
CA THR A 183 -69.10 -61.88 0.35
C THR A 183 -68.45 -61.22 -0.83
N ASP A 184 -68.79 -61.72 -2.06
CA ASP A 184 -68.26 -61.09 -3.31
C ASP A 184 -68.75 -59.64 -3.49
N LYS A 185 -70.00 -59.33 -3.13
CA LYS A 185 -70.50 -57.95 -3.16
C LYS A 185 -69.73 -57.02 -2.20
N VAL A 186 -69.46 -57.49 -0.99
CA VAL A 186 -68.60 -56.67 -0.08
C VAL A 186 -67.23 -56.43 -0.69
N ARG A 187 -66.55 -57.44 -1.19
CA ARG A 187 -65.24 -57.30 -1.84
C ARG A 187 -65.31 -56.33 -2.98
N GLN A 188 -66.32 -56.39 -3.85
CA GLN A 188 -66.51 -55.45 -4.96
C GLN A 188 -66.68 -54.00 -4.45
N ALA A 189 -67.51 -53.83 -3.38
CA ALA A 189 -67.72 -52.50 -2.79
C ALA A 189 -66.46 -51.94 -2.12
N GLU A 190 -65.63 -52.78 -1.46
CA GLU A 190 -64.35 -52.42 -0.89
C GLU A 190 -63.36 -51.94 -1.98
N GLU A 191 -63.28 -52.71 -3.05
CA GLU A 191 -62.39 -52.29 -4.19
C GLU A 191 -62.86 -50.98 -4.82
N PHE A 192 -64.19 -50.77 -4.98
CA PHE A 192 -64.72 -49.51 -5.50
C PHE A 192 -64.44 -48.33 -4.55
N LEU A 193 -64.58 -48.51 -3.25
CA LEU A 193 -64.20 -47.48 -2.28
C LEU A 193 -62.77 -47.22 -2.29
N ARG A 194 -61.87 -48.24 -2.39
CA ARG A 194 -60.41 -48.07 -2.51
C ARG A 194 -60.06 -47.25 -3.75
N ALA A 195 -60.66 -47.57 -4.91
CA ALA A 195 -60.46 -46.85 -6.14
C ALA A 195 -60.90 -45.37 -6.05
N SER A 196 -62.08 -45.10 -5.46
CA SER A 196 -62.55 -43.72 -5.26
C SER A 196 -61.71 -42.89 -4.32
N LYS A 197 -61.19 -43.51 -3.22
CA LYS A 197 -60.22 -42.87 -2.32
C LYS A 197 -58.88 -42.59 -3.04
N ALA A 198 -58.40 -43.52 -3.84
CA ALA A 198 -57.16 -43.32 -4.59
C ALA A 198 -57.29 -42.22 -5.65
N GLU A 199 -58.45 -42.11 -6.32
CA GLU A 199 -58.71 -41.04 -7.31
C GLU A 199 -58.73 -39.66 -6.65
N LEU A 200 -59.37 -39.51 -5.49
CA LEU A 200 -59.36 -38.29 -4.73
C LEU A 200 -57.92 -37.94 -4.26
N ALA A 201 -57.21 -38.92 -3.70
CA ALA A 201 -55.82 -38.73 -3.24
C ALA A 201 -54.86 -38.38 -4.40
N ALA A 202 -55.01 -39.00 -5.56
CA ALA A 202 -54.21 -38.67 -6.76
C ALA A 202 -54.47 -37.24 -7.24
N GLY A 203 -55.72 -36.80 -7.25
CA GLY A 203 -56.04 -35.42 -7.62
C GLY A 203 -55.46 -34.37 -6.64
N MET A 204 -55.36 -34.72 -5.34
CA MET A 204 -54.72 -33.87 -4.32
C MET A 204 -53.17 -33.89 -4.46
N LYS A 205 -52.55 -35.04 -4.75
CA LYS A 205 -51.11 -35.22 -4.85
C LYS A 205 -50.50 -34.59 -6.11
N GLY A 206 -51.17 -34.69 -7.26
CA GLY A 206 -50.70 -34.11 -8.52
C GLY A 206 -50.50 -32.59 -8.44
N ARG A 207 -51.12 -31.90 -7.45
CA ARG A 207 -50.92 -30.46 -7.25
C ARG A 207 -49.77 -30.12 -6.30
N SER A 208 -49.26 -31.03 -5.52
CA SER A 208 -48.07 -30.74 -4.67
C SER A 208 -46.84 -30.55 -5.50
N GLU A 209 -46.66 -31.27 -6.61
CA GLU A 209 -45.56 -31.11 -7.54
C GLU A 209 -45.66 -29.78 -8.32
N ASP A 210 -46.86 -29.37 -8.71
CA ASP A 210 -47.12 -28.08 -9.35
C ASP A 210 -46.81 -26.91 -8.39
N ILE A 211 -47.18 -27.05 -7.11
CA ILE A 211 -46.86 -26.05 -6.08
C ILE A 211 -45.36 -25.90 -5.91
N GLU A 212 -44.59 -26.98 -5.76
CA GLU A 212 -43.13 -26.95 -5.62
C GLU A 212 -42.44 -26.31 -6.81
N LYS A 213 -42.92 -26.64 -8.04
CA LYS A 213 -42.45 -26.03 -9.28
C LYS A 213 -42.68 -24.53 -9.30
N LEU A 214 -43.91 -24.08 -8.98
CA LEU A 214 -44.27 -22.66 -8.95
C LEU A 214 -43.51 -21.87 -7.86
N GLU A 215 -43.29 -22.50 -6.68
CA GLU A 215 -42.45 -21.92 -5.64
C GLU A 215 -41.04 -21.68 -6.11
N SER A 216 -40.45 -22.66 -6.79
CA SER A 216 -39.09 -22.53 -7.38
C SER A 216 -39.03 -21.42 -8.46
N GLU A 217 -40.05 -21.33 -9.30
CA GLU A 217 -40.19 -20.30 -10.31
C GLU A 217 -40.34 -18.89 -9.70
N MET A 218 -41.23 -18.74 -8.72
CA MET A 218 -41.38 -17.51 -7.94
C MET A 218 -40.04 -17.07 -7.30
N GLN A 219 -39.30 -18.03 -6.75
CA GLN A 219 -38.01 -17.74 -6.12
C GLN A 219 -36.98 -17.28 -7.15
N ALA A 220 -36.94 -17.86 -8.33
CA ALA A 220 -36.10 -17.44 -9.44
C ALA A 220 -36.41 -15.99 -9.89
N ILE A 221 -37.70 -15.69 -10.09
CA ILE A 221 -38.13 -14.34 -10.48
C ILE A 221 -37.85 -13.32 -9.38
N ARG A 222 -38.04 -13.65 -8.09
CA ARG A 222 -37.66 -12.78 -6.96
C ARG A 222 -36.18 -12.40 -7.00
N LYS A 223 -35.29 -13.34 -7.35
CA LYS A 223 -33.87 -13.06 -7.54
C LYS A 223 -33.63 -12.12 -8.69
N GLN A 224 -34.32 -12.28 -9.80
CA GLN A 224 -34.23 -11.36 -10.95
C GLN A 224 -34.74 -9.95 -10.57
N VAL A 225 -35.84 -9.82 -9.84
CA VAL A 225 -36.34 -8.56 -9.31
C VAL A 225 -35.28 -7.88 -8.42
N ALA A 226 -34.62 -8.63 -7.53
CA ALA A 226 -33.57 -8.09 -6.69
C ALA A 226 -32.38 -7.57 -7.49
N VAL A 227 -31.98 -8.25 -8.58
CA VAL A 227 -30.92 -7.79 -9.51
C VAL A 227 -31.35 -6.52 -10.23
N ALA A 228 -32.59 -6.46 -10.71
CA ALA A 228 -33.12 -5.26 -11.39
C ALA A 228 -33.18 -4.07 -10.43
N GLN A 229 -33.59 -4.26 -9.18
CA GLN A 229 -33.58 -3.23 -8.14
C GLN A 229 -32.17 -2.72 -7.86
N LEU A 230 -31.19 -3.63 -7.77
CA LEU A 230 -29.78 -3.27 -7.60
C LEU A 230 -29.29 -2.42 -8.78
N ASN A 231 -29.58 -2.81 -10.02
CA ASN A 231 -29.19 -2.07 -11.20
C ASN A 231 -29.84 -0.68 -11.24
N LEU A 232 -31.11 -0.58 -10.85
CA LEU A 232 -31.81 0.71 -10.72
C LEU A 232 -31.18 1.59 -9.64
N SER A 233 -30.74 1.04 -8.52
CA SER A 233 -30.05 1.82 -7.50
C SER A 233 -28.72 2.41 -8.00
N LYS A 234 -28.03 1.70 -8.90
CA LYS A 234 -26.76 2.10 -9.51
C LYS A 234 -26.89 3.19 -10.59
N VAL A 235 -28.10 3.50 -11.01
CA VAL A 235 -28.41 4.61 -11.93
C VAL A 235 -28.01 5.96 -11.30
N ASN A 236 -28.16 6.08 -9.98
CA ASN A 236 -27.74 7.25 -9.22
C ASN A 236 -26.30 7.03 -8.73
N ILE A 237 -25.38 7.74 -9.33
CA ILE A 237 -23.95 7.66 -8.99
C ILE A 237 -23.71 8.60 -7.80
N MET A 238 -23.37 8.01 -6.65
CA MET A 238 -23.23 8.71 -5.38
C MET A 238 -21.78 8.86 -4.96
N ALA A 239 -21.49 9.89 -4.14
CA ALA A 239 -20.17 10.08 -3.54
C ALA A 239 -19.89 9.00 -2.47
N PRO A 240 -18.78 8.23 -2.59
CA PRO A 240 -18.44 7.16 -1.65
C PRO A 240 -17.93 7.66 -0.30
N PHE A 241 -17.49 8.91 -0.21
CA PHE A 241 -17.02 9.57 1.02
C PHE A 241 -17.11 11.09 0.87
N GLU A 242 -16.93 11.80 1.98
CA GLU A 242 -16.85 13.26 2.00
C GLU A 242 -15.55 13.74 1.36
N GLY A 243 -15.64 14.71 0.42
CA GLY A 243 -14.47 15.19 -0.30
C GLY A 243 -14.74 16.38 -1.21
N VAL A 244 -13.79 16.58 -2.11
CA VAL A 244 -13.83 17.63 -3.15
C VAL A 244 -13.70 16.97 -4.52
N ILE A 245 -14.51 17.44 -5.47
CA ILE A 245 -14.44 17.03 -6.87
C ILE A 245 -13.22 17.70 -7.51
N ILE A 246 -12.36 16.92 -8.14
CA ILE A 246 -11.14 17.44 -8.80
C ILE A 246 -11.23 17.43 -10.31
N THR A 247 -11.95 16.46 -10.88
CA THR A 247 -12.17 16.36 -12.34
C THR A 247 -13.59 15.91 -12.64
N LYS A 248 -14.13 16.43 -13.71
CA LYS A 248 -15.37 15.96 -14.34
C LYS A 248 -15.02 15.35 -15.68
N GLU A 249 -15.14 14.02 -15.78
CA GLU A 249 -14.64 13.24 -16.92
C GLU A 249 -15.70 13.05 -18.02
N ILE A 250 -16.97 13.38 -17.72
CA ILE A 250 -18.10 13.19 -18.63
C ILE A 250 -19.05 14.37 -18.58
N GLU A 251 -19.74 14.62 -19.69
CA GLU A 251 -20.74 15.69 -19.79
C GLU A 251 -22.17 15.17 -19.80
N GLN A 252 -23.12 16.03 -19.41
CA GLN A 252 -24.54 15.74 -19.51
C GLN A 252 -24.93 15.49 -20.98
N GLY A 253 -25.68 14.43 -21.22
CA GLY A 253 -26.08 14.00 -22.54
C GLY A 253 -25.17 12.98 -23.20
N ALA A 254 -23.96 12.78 -22.66
CA ALA A 254 -23.05 11.72 -23.12
C ALA A 254 -23.56 10.33 -22.72
N PHE A 255 -23.08 9.32 -23.43
CA PHE A 255 -23.39 7.91 -23.13
C PHE A 255 -22.24 7.32 -22.31
N ALA A 256 -22.55 6.72 -21.16
CA ALA A 256 -21.60 6.03 -20.31
C ALA A 256 -21.78 4.51 -20.46
N GLU A 257 -20.68 3.81 -20.65
CA GLU A 257 -20.61 2.35 -20.49
C GLU A 257 -20.24 1.99 -19.06
N THR A 258 -20.47 0.73 -18.66
CA THR A 258 -20.01 0.26 -17.34
C THR A 258 -18.49 0.41 -17.23
N GLY A 259 -18.03 1.10 -16.18
CA GLY A 259 -16.61 1.41 -15.97
C GLY A 259 -16.18 2.77 -16.53
N THR A 260 -17.04 3.50 -17.25
CA THR A 260 -16.72 4.86 -17.74
C THR A 260 -16.48 5.80 -16.54
N PRO A 261 -15.34 6.51 -16.50
CA PRO A 261 -15.06 7.47 -15.44
C PRO A 261 -16.04 8.66 -15.52
N ILE A 262 -16.58 9.04 -14.38
CA ILE A 262 -17.57 10.12 -14.26
C ILE A 262 -16.94 11.33 -13.59
N VAL A 263 -16.40 11.16 -12.38
CA VAL A 263 -15.73 12.22 -11.63
C VAL A 263 -14.56 11.68 -10.85
N GLY A 264 -13.49 12.47 -10.79
CA GLY A 264 -12.39 12.26 -9.85
C GLY A 264 -12.62 13.02 -8.56
N MET A 265 -12.46 12.41 -7.40
CA MET A 265 -12.61 13.06 -6.11
C MET A 265 -11.53 12.69 -5.11
N ILE A 266 -11.27 13.61 -4.19
CA ILE A 266 -10.33 13.45 -3.09
C ILE A 266 -11.03 13.68 -1.75
N GLY A 267 -10.62 12.92 -0.72
CA GLY A 267 -11.11 13.14 0.63
C GLY A 267 -10.54 14.43 1.23
N SER A 268 -11.41 15.21 1.90
CA SER A 268 -11.05 16.49 2.50
C SER A 268 -10.55 16.38 3.94
N SER A 269 -10.80 15.24 4.62
CA SER A 269 -10.63 15.14 6.07
C SER A 269 -9.22 14.78 6.53
N ARG A 270 -8.41 14.12 5.71
CA ARG A 270 -7.08 13.66 6.10
C ARG A 270 -6.07 13.81 4.98
N LEU A 271 -4.95 14.41 5.33
CA LEU A 271 -3.80 14.57 4.46
C LEU A 271 -2.64 13.72 4.98
N LYS A 272 -1.74 13.35 4.08
CA LYS A 272 -0.48 12.69 4.40
C LYS A 272 0.66 13.38 3.67
N ALA A 273 1.78 13.54 4.35
CA ALA A 273 3.05 13.92 3.73
C ALA A 273 3.71 12.67 3.19
N VAL A 274 4.02 12.64 1.92
CA VAL A 274 4.74 11.55 1.25
C VAL A 274 6.12 12.07 0.91
N LEU A 275 7.13 11.56 1.62
CA LEU A 275 8.50 12.06 1.59
C LEU A 275 9.43 11.01 1.00
N GLU A 276 10.43 11.46 0.24
CA GLU A 276 11.52 10.62 -0.22
C GLU A 276 12.78 10.90 0.61
N MET A 277 13.41 9.84 1.10
CA MET A 277 14.62 9.95 1.90
C MET A 277 15.59 8.80 1.62
N PRO A 278 16.90 9.00 1.84
CA PRO A 278 17.90 7.96 1.63
C PRO A 278 17.63 6.71 2.50
N GLN A 279 17.73 5.52 1.88
CA GLN A 279 17.43 4.24 2.56
C GLN A 279 18.27 3.98 3.83
N GLY A 280 19.48 4.55 3.92
CA GLY A 280 20.34 4.44 5.11
C GLY A 280 19.70 4.93 6.41
N TYR A 281 18.70 5.81 6.31
CA TYR A 281 17.96 6.32 7.48
C TYR A 281 16.80 5.44 7.93
N ARG A 282 16.45 4.37 7.19
CA ARG A 282 15.32 3.48 7.52
C ARG A 282 15.34 3.00 8.97
N ASN A 283 16.49 2.53 9.43
CA ASN A 283 16.63 2.01 10.80
C ASN A 283 16.55 3.12 11.85
N LYS A 284 16.96 4.33 11.52
CA LYS A 284 16.91 5.51 12.39
C LYS A 284 15.48 6.05 12.57
N LEU A 285 14.56 5.77 11.64
CA LEU A 285 13.16 6.23 11.76
C LEU A 285 12.49 5.80 13.05
N LYS A 286 12.89 4.67 13.64
CA LYS A 286 12.42 4.23 14.96
C LYS A 286 12.84 5.17 16.11
N GLN A 287 13.81 6.05 15.88
CA GLN A 287 14.32 7.00 16.85
C GLN A 287 13.88 8.45 16.57
N LEU A 288 12.97 8.64 15.59
CA LEU A 288 12.50 9.95 15.20
C LEU A 288 11.82 10.66 16.38
N LYS A 289 12.27 11.88 16.67
CA LYS A 289 11.78 12.72 17.79
C LYS A 289 10.87 13.84 17.32
N GLY A 290 11.05 14.30 16.09
CA GLY A 290 10.26 15.39 15.52
C GLY A 290 10.39 15.46 14.02
N ALA A 291 9.38 16.06 13.39
CA ALA A 291 9.40 16.41 11.98
C ALA A 291 8.93 17.85 11.83
N SER A 292 9.68 18.67 11.13
CA SER A 292 9.26 20.00 10.71
C SER A 292 9.04 19.99 9.20
N PHE A 293 7.99 20.67 8.79
CA PHE A 293 7.55 20.75 7.40
C PHE A 293 7.50 22.20 6.96
N LEU A 294 7.96 22.46 5.76
CA LEU A 294 7.88 23.74 5.10
C LEU A 294 7.20 23.57 3.74
N ALA A 295 5.99 24.13 3.62
CA ALA A 295 5.34 24.32 2.32
C ALA A 295 5.84 25.64 1.75
N ARG A 296 6.87 25.59 0.91
CA ARG A 296 7.62 26.77 0.46
C ARG A 296 6.73 27.76 -0.30
N GLU A 297 5.85 27.25 -1.16
CA GLU A 297 4.96 28.06 -1.99
C GLU A 297 3.98 28.92 -1.16
N LEU A 298 3.61 28.44 0.02
CA LEU A 298 2.71 29.15 0.94
C LEU A 298 3.44 29.86 2.07
N GLY A 299 4.76 29.70 2.20
CA GLY A 299 5.52 30.19 3.35
C GLY A 299 5.10 29.57 4.69
N LEU A 300 4.36 28.47 4.66
CA LEU A 300 3.83 27.82 5.86
C LEU A 300 4.84 26.85 6.43
N LYS A 301 5.18 27.07 7.71
CA LYS A 301 5.99 26.14 8.49
C LYS A 301 5.13 25.55 9.60
N PHE A 302 5.19 24.23 9.77
CA PHE A 302 4.51 23.55 10.86
C PHE A 302 5.36 22.39 11.37
N ASP A 303 5.26 22.14 12.66
CA ASP A 303 6.05 21.12 13.34
C ASP A 303 5.14 20.04 13.90
N HIS A 304 5.61 18.80 13.84
CA HIS A 304 4.91 17.67 14.42
C HIS A 304 5.85 16.90 15.36
N HIS A 305 5.49 16.85 16.64
CA HIS A 305 6.33 16.25 17.68
C HIS A 305 5.62 15.14 18.47
N ARG A 306 4.28 15.07 18.43
CA ARG A 306 3.52 14.10 19.22
C ARG A 306 3.19 12.85 18.42
N ASN A 307 3.44 11.66 19.01
CA ASN A 307 3.01 10.36 18.45
C ASN A 307 3.47 10.06 17.02
N LEU A 308 4.55 10.68 16.54
CA LEU A 308 5.08 10.50 15.19
C LEU A 308 5.23 9.03 14.78
N MET A 309 5.66 8.18 15.72
CA MET A 309 5.86 6.75 15.48
C MET A 309 4.58 6.00 15.05
N ARG A 310 3.40 6.47 15.48
CA ARG A 310 2.11 5.89 15.07
C ARG A 310 1.65 6.42 13.71
N LEU A 311 2.16 7.56 13.31
CA LEU A 311 1.75 8.27 12.10
C LEU A 311 2.67 7.98 10.91
N ILE A 312 3.82 7.35 11.16
CA ILE A 312 4.81 7.05 10.12
C ILE A 312 4.59 5.65 9.56
N ARG A 313 4.53 5.59 8.25
CA ARG A 313 4.57 4.34 7.47
C ARG A 313 5.74 4.40 6.50
N VAL A 314 6.57 3.38 6.51
CA VAL A 314 7.67 3.22 5.56
C VAL A 314 7.22 2.25 4.49
N ILE A 315 7.23 2.69 3.26
CA ILE A 315 7.00 1.80 2.12
C ILE A 315 8.31 1.04 1.88
N PRO A 316 8.33 -0.31 2.00
CA PRO A 316 9.56 -1.10 1.90
C PRO A 316 9.98 -1.32 0.44
N ASP A 317 9.83 -0.29 -0.37
CA ASP A 317 10.23 -0.26 -1.77
C ASP A 317 11.19 0.91 -1.95
N ALA A 318 12.41 0.63 -2.39
CA ALA A 318 13.41 1.65 -2.65
C ALA A 318 13.49 1.90 -4.15
N ASN A 319 13.51 3.16 -4.52
CA ASN A 319 13.74 3.56 -5.90
C ASN A 319 15.16 3.13 -6.31
N ILE A 320 15.25 2.28 -7.32
CA ILE A 320 16.52 1.69 -7.81
C ILE A 320 17.51 2.74 -8.37
N TYR A 321 17.00 3.88 -8.82
CA TYR A 321 17.83 4.94 -9.40
C TYR A 321 18.36 5.91 -8.36
N SER A 322 17.53 6.30 -7.39
CA SER A 322 17.90 7.27 -6.36
C SER A 322 18.39 6.65 -5.06
N GLY A 323 18.09 5.37 -4.82
CA GLY A 323 18.33 4.70 -3.54
C GLY A 323 17.47 5.23 -2.40
N ASN A 324 16.42 6.01 -2.70
CA ASN A 324 15.52 6.58 -1.72
C ASN A 324 14.38 5.61 -1.39
N ILE A 325 13.91 5.68 -0.16
CA ILE A 325 12.67 5.04 0.31
C ILE A 325 11.58 6.08 0.48
N THR A 326 10.34 5.64 0.30
CA THR A 326 9.17 6.48 0.54
C THR A 326 8.70 6.34 1.98
N VAL A 327 8.54 7.48 2.64
CA VAL A 327 8.02 7.58 4.02
C VAL A 327 6.73 8.39 3.98
N GLN A 328 5.66 7.84 4.51
CA GLN A 328 4.38 8.51 4.65
C GLN A 328 4.18 8.92 6.10
N ILE A 329 3.80 10.17 6.32
CA ILE A 329 3.48 10.72 7.63
C ILE A 329 2.06 11.25 7.58
N ASP A 330 1.16 10.66 8.37
CA ASP A 330 -0.22 11.11 8.45
C ASP A 330 -0.28 12.47 9.17
N LEU A 331 -1.06 13.38 8.62
CA LEU A 331 -1.30 14.72 9.18
C LEU A 331 -2.73 14.73 9.76
N PRO A 332 -2.91 14.44 11.07
CA PRO A 332 -4.23 14.22 11.65
C PRO A 332 -5.10 15.49 11.66
N ASP A 333 -4.50 16.65 11.84
CA ASP A 333 -5.17 17.95 11.89
C ASP A 333 -4.49 18.90 10.91
N PRO A 334 -4.71 18.74 9.60
CA PRO A 334 -4.06 19.58 8.62
C PRO A 334 -4.53 21.02 8.71
N ASN A 335 -3.58 21.97 8.59
CA ASN A 335 -3.92 23.37 8.41
C ASN A 335 -4.86 23.51 7.18
N PRO A 336 -5.97 24.25 7.29
CA PRO A 336 -6.93 24.43 6.18
C PRO A 336 -6.33 24.95 4.86
N SER A 337 -5.16 25.61 4.95
CA SER A 337 -4.44 26.09 3.77
C SER A 337 -3.64 25.00 3.04
N LEU A 338 -3.51 23.81 3.63
CA LEU A 338 -2.82 22.70 3.00
C LEU A 338 -3.77 21.95 2.08
N PHE A 339 -3.32 21.66 0.87
CA PHE A 339 -4.06 20.90 -0.10
C PHE A 339 -3.18 19.85 -0.79
N PRO A 340 -3.75 18.77 -1.32
CA PRO A 340 -3.01 17.76 -2.06
C PRO A 340 -2.29 18.32 -3.28
N GLY A 341 -1.04 17.90 -3.49
CA GLY A 341 -0.19 18.38 -4.58
C GLY A 341 0.87 19.40 -4.14
N LEU A 342 0.73 20.02 -2.96
CA LEU A 342 1.76 20.93 -2.44
C LEU A 342 3.08 20.20 -2.21
N THR A 343 4.17 20.83 -2.62
CA THR A 343 5.53 20.38 -2.33
C THR A 343 5.88 20.68 -0.87
N LEU A 344 6.45 19.69 -0.20
CA LEU A 344 6.93 19.79 1.17
C LEU A 344 8.43 19.57 1.24
N GLU A 345 9.12 20.50 1.89
CA GLU A 345 10.44 20.26 2.45
C GLU A 345 10.27 19.84 3.90
N SER A 346 10.84 18.72 4.28
CA SER A 346 10.75 18.20 5.65
C SER A 346 12.13 18.05 6.24
N THR A 347 12.26 18.41 7.51
CA THR A 347 13.45 18.12 8.31
C THR A 347 13.03 17.13 9.41
N LEU A 348 13.55 15.91 9.28
CA LEU A 348 13.31 14.82 10.23
C LEU A 348 14.42 14.83 11.28
N ASN A 349 14.07 15.02 12.56
CA ASN A 349 15.00 15.14 13.67
C ASN A 349 15.05 13.84 14.49
N PHE A 350 16.24 13.23 14.58
CA PHE A 350 16.49 12.00 15.33
C PHE A 350 17.06 12.26 16.74
N GLY A 351 17.31 13.52 17.07
CA GLY A 351 17.86 13.93 18.36
C GLY A 351 19.24 14.53 18.25
N VAL A 352 19.92 14.63 19.38
CA VAL A 352 21.26 15.21 19.47
C VAL A 352 22.26 14.11 19.84
N ARG A 353 23.28 13.93 19.01
CA ARG A 353 24.44 13.11 19.30
C ARG A 353 25.44 13.99 20.08
N LYS A 354 25.70 13.61 21.32
CA LYS A 354 26.59 14.37 22.20
C LYS A 354 28.03 13.98 21.99
N ASN A 355 28.92 14.94 22.21
CA ASN A 355 30.37 14.73 22.20
C ASN A 355 30.90 14.11 20.90
N VAL A 356 30.42 14.59 19.74
CA VAL A 356 30.87 14.10 18.43
C VAL A 356 32.21 14.75 18.08
N LEU A 357 33.18 13.93 17.69
CA LEU A 357 34.55 14.39 17.35
C LEU A 357 34.54 15.17 16.03
N HIS A 358 35.09 16.36 16.09
CA HIS A 358 35.27 17.24 14.92
C HIS A 358 36.72 17.67 14.79
N VAL A 359 37.17 17.76 13.57
CA VAL A 359 38.49 18.29 13.21
C VAL A 359 38.34 19.48 12.27
N PRO A 360 39.24 20.48 12.31
CA PRO A 360 39.23 21.55 11.34
C PRO A 360 39.33 21.00 9.91
N ALA A 361 38.49 21.48 8.98
CA ALA A 361 38.44 20.98 7.58
C ALA A 361 39.82 21.02 6.92
N VAL A 362 40.62 22.05 7.22
CA VAL A 362 41.97 22.24 6.69
C VAL A 362 43.01 21.21 7.18
N SER A 363 42.66 20.40 8.22
CA SER A 363 43.54 19.33 8.71
C SER A 363 43.35 18.01 7.98
N LEU A 364 42.28 17.89 7.20
CA LEU A 364 41.96 16.65 6.45
C LEU A 364 42.84 16.54 5.20
N VAL A 365 43.43 15.37 5.03
CA VAL A 365 44.24 15.04 3.84
C VAL A 365 43.59 13.84 3.15
N ILE A 366 43.38 13.99 1.83
CA ILE A 366 42.85 12.88 1.02
C ILE A 366 44.08 12.16 0.44
N GLY A 367 44.27 10.94 0.92
CA GLY A 367 45.33 10.04 0.44
C GLY A 367 44.78 8.91 -0.43
N GLU A 368 45.67 8.15 -1.04
CA GLU A 368 45.30 7.00 -1.90
C GLU A 368 44.43 5.94 -1.22
N LYS A 369 44.57 5.80 0.11
CA LYS A 369 43.84 4.79 0.91
C LYS A 369 42.69 5.40 1.70
N GLY A 370 42.25 6.61 1.41
CA GLY A 370 41.17 7.33 2.07
C GLY A 370 41.60 8.59 2.80
N THR A 371 40.68 9.15 3.57
CA THR A 371 40.91 10.40 4.32
C THR A 371 41.70 10.12 5.59
N LEU A 372 42.65 11.02 5.89
CA LEU A 372 43.49 10.93 7.07
C LEU A 372 43.75 12.32 7.66
N VAL A 373 44.19 12.35 8.91
CA VAL A 373 44.78 13.54 9.56
C VAL A 373 46.18 13.22 10.07
N TYR A 374 47.02 14.26 10.22
CA TYR A 374 48.30 14.11 10.86
C TYR A 374 48.26 14.68 12.28
N ILE A 375 48.75 13.91 13.24
CA ILE A 375 48.96 14.35 14.62
C ILE A 375 50.42 14.50 14.92
N VAL A 376 50.76 15.42 15.81
CA VAL A 376 52.15 15.62 16.31
C VAL A 376 52.32 14.82 17.61
N LYS A 377 53.25 13.87 17.60
CA LYS A 377 53.61 13.09 18.77
C LYS A 377 55.12 13.00 18.83
N ASP A 378 55.70 13.38 20.01
CA ASP A 378 57.19 13.38 20.22
C ASP A 378 57.97 14.15 19.14
N GLY A 379 57.39 15.26 18.62
CA GLY A 379 58.00 16.10 17.59
C GLY A 379 57.97 15.49 16.19
N HIS A 380 57.24 14.38 15.97
CA HIS A 380 57.10 13.72 14.68
C HIS A 380 55.63 13.65 14.26
N ALA A 381 55.41 13.68 12.95
CA ALA A 381 54.09 13.58 12.38
C ALA A 381 53.65 12.10 12.23
N HIS A 382 52.52 11.78 12.82
CA HIS A 382 51.89 10.46 12.70
C HIS A 382 50.59 10.56 11.94
N ARG A 383 50.35 9.67 10.99
CA ARG A 383 49.11 9.62 10.24
C ARG A 383 48.03 8.85 11.03
N VAL A 384 46.85 9.39 11.07
CA VAL A 384 45.64 8.76 11.67
C VAL A 384 44.58 8.67 10.59
N PRO A 385 44.20 7.44 10.15
CA PRO A 385 43.12 7.29 9.20
C PRO A 385 41.80 7.59 9.87
N VAL A 386 40.96 8.40 9.17
CA VAL A 386 39.65 8.82 9.67
C VAL A 386 38.59 8.66 8.59
N ARG A 387 37.35 8.47 9.02
CA ARG A 387 36.20 8.60 8.13
C ARG A 387 35.59 9.97 8.31
N ALA A 388 35.62 10.79 7.28
CA ALA A 388 35.00 12.11 7.28
C ALA A 388 33.49 12.00 6.94
N PHE A 389 32.69 12.80 7.64
CA PHE A 389 31.27 12.93 7.41
C PHE A 389 30.90 14.33 6.94
N LYS A 390 30.00 15.01 7.61
CA LYS A 390 29.47 16.30 7.21
C LYS A 390 30.32 17.44 7.77
N GLU A 391 30.62 18.40 6.89
CA GLU A 391 31.28 19.66 7.30
C GLU A 391 30.24 20.64 7.86
N ARG A 392 30.66 21.36 8.92
CA ARG A 392 29.87 22.38 9.57
C ARG A 392 30.80 23.47 10.14
N ASN A 393 30.65 24.72 9.72
CA ASN A 393 31.41 25.86 10.23
C ASN A 393 32.94 25.62 10.28
N ASP A 394 33.52 25.20 9.14
CA ASP A 394 34.97 24.89 9.00
C ASP A 394 35.46 23.67 9.80
N PHE A 395 34.56 22.92 10.43
CA PHE A 395 34.86 21.68 11.12
C PHE A 395 34.15 20.51 10.43
N VAL A 396 34.84 19.38 10.35
CA VAL A 396 34.31 18.14 9.77
C VAL A 396 34.17 17.11 10.88
N GLU A 397 32.98 16.52 10.96
CA GLU A 397 32.75 15.34 11.80
C GLU A 397 33.59 14.19 11.31
N VAL A 398 34.37 13.56 12.21
CA VAL A 398 35.22 12.42 11.87
C VAL A 398 35.03 11.26 12.83
N GLU A 399 35.16 10.06 12.31
CA GLU A 399 35.26 8.81 13.08
C GLU A 399 36.70 8.33 13.07
N ASP A 400 37.30 8.23 14.24
CA ASP A 400 38.65 7.74 14.44
C ASP A 400 38.61 6.26 14.84
N PHE A 401 39.01 5.39 13.94
CA PHE A 401 39.05 3.94 14.18
C PHE A 401 40.20 3.50 15.08
N THR A 402 41.20 4.39 15.26
CA THR A 402 42.42 4.10 16.03
C THR A 402 42.36 4.62 17.44
N HIS A 403 41.36 5.43 17.77
CA HIS A 403 41.18 6.12 19.08
C HIS A 403 42.40 6.96 19.48
N GLN A 404 43.13 7.51 18.51
CA GLN A 404 44.30 8.36 18.77
C GLN A 404 43.96 9.84 18.85
N LEU A 405 42.78 10.25 18.37
CA LEU A 405 42.34 11.64 18.39
C LEU A 405 41.66 11.96 19.74
N GLY A 406 42.34 12.69 20.57
CA GLY A 406 41.82 13.12 21.85
C GLY A 406 41.97 14.66 22.08
N PRO A 407 41.34 15.21 23.12
CA PRO A 407 41.28 16.68 23.31
C PRO A 407 42.65 17.35 23.50
N LYS A 408 43.68 16.58 23.85
CA LYS A 408 45.05 17.08 24.05
C LYS A 408 46.00 16.90 22.86
N VAL A 409 45.50 16.27 21.79
CA VAL A 409 46.32 15.92 20.62
C VAL A 409 46.39 17.15 19.70
N ASP A 410 47.61 17.45 19.25
CA ASP A 410 47.86 18.50 18.28
C ASP A 410 47.71 17.97 16.84
N LEU A 411 46.77 18.54 16.10
CA LEU A 411 46.51 18.23 14.69
C LEU A 411 47.29 19.19 13.79
N VAL A 412 47.91 18.66 12.73
CA VAL A 412 48.53 19.50 11.70
C VAL A 412 47.42 20.13 10.86
N MET A 413 47.34 21.47 10.86
CA MET A 413 46.38 22.26 10.10
C MET A 413 46.94 22.75 8.77
N ARG A 414 48.11 23.40 8.80
CA ARG A 414 48.81 23.88 7.62
C ARG A 414 50.12 23.15 7.44
N GLY A 415 50.45 22.86 6.20
CA GLY A 415 51.58 22.02 5.83
C GLY A 415 51.25 20.54 5.71
N SER A 416 50.00 20.13 6.00
CA SER A 416 49.58 18.74 5.99
C SER A 416 49.82 18.04 4.63
N GLY A 417 49.72 18.72 3.53
CA GLY A 417 49.98 18.18 2.19
C GLY A 417 51.48 17.89 1.90
N ALA A 418 52.40 18.50 2.66
CA ALA A 418 53.85 18.27 2.53
C ALA A 418 54.41 17.32 3.61
N VAL A 419 53.57 16.98 4.59
CA VAL A 419 53.95 16.13 5.72
C VAL A 419 53.79 14.65 5.33
N PHE A 420 54.81 13.88 5.64
CA PHE A 420 54.77 12.40 5.49
C PHE A 420 55.04 11.73 6.84
N PRO A 421 54.61 10.48 6.99
CA PRO A 421 54.70 9.75 8.29
C PRO A 421 56.14 9.71 8.81
N GLY A 422 56.35 10.04 10.05
CA GLY A 422 57.65 10.00 10.74
C GLY A 422 58.54 11.20 10.50
N VAL A 423 58.12 12.21 9.73
CA VAL A 423 58.93 13.43 9.55
C VAL A 423 58.96 14.25 10.85
N LYS A 424 60.12 14.83 11.17
CA LYS A 424 60.27 15.75 12.31
C LYS A 424 59.59 17.08 11.94
N VAL A 425 58.72 17.54 12.83
CA VAL A 425 57.99 18.81 12.64
C VAL A 425 58.28 19.77 13.78
N PHE A 426 58.28 21.06 13.45
CA PHE A 426 58.36 22.09 14.46
C PHE A 426 57.15 23.02 14.34
N LEU A 427 56.67 23.45 15.50
CA LEU A 427 55.45 24.25 15.63
C LEU A 427 55.78 25.71 15.25
N THR A 428 55.06 26.21 14.26
CA THR A 428 55.08 27.64 13.95
C THR A 428 53.84 28.28 14.58
N ASN A 429 54.06 29.30 15.43
CA ASN A 429 52.96 30.07 15.98
C ASN A 429 52.20 30.73 14.82
N PRO A 430 50.86 30.71 14.81
CA PRO A 430 50.12 31.51 13.83
C PRO A 430 50.47 32.98 14.07
N GLU A 431 50.94 33.70 13.09
CA GLU A 431 50.90 35.14 13.13
C GLU A 431 49.48 35.59 13.46
N PRO A 432 49.28 36.49 14.45
CA PRO A 432 47.97 37.03 14.71
C PRO A 432 47.49 37.67 13.40
N LYS A 433 46.39 37.13 12.80
CA LYS A 433 45.72 37.87 11.75
C LYS A 433 45.36 39.22 12.31
N ALA A 434 45.94 40.28 11.76
CA ALA A 434 45.50 41.63 11.98
C ALA A 434 44.00 41.65 11.69
N GLU A 435 43.17 41.74 12.73
CA GLU A 435 41.75 42.04 12.60
C GLU A 435 41.68 43.39 11.87
N THR A 436 41.38 43.37 10.59
CA THR A 436 40.90 44.58 9.93
C THR A 436 39.65 45.00 10.68
N PRO A 437 39.62 46.19 11.29
CA PRO A 437 38.42 46.63 12.01
C PRO A 437 37.30 46.72 10.96
N PHE A 438 36.26 45.91 11.17
CA PHE A 438 35.05 46.01 10.42
C PHE A 438 34.42 47.36 10.74
N ASN A 439 34.68 48.34 9.90
CA ASN A 439 34.12 49.69 10.00
C ASN A 439 32.59 49.56 9.75
N SER A 440 31.85 49.48 10.83
CA SER A 440 30.41 49.65 10.81
C SER A 440 30.10 51.14 10.73
N ALA A 441 30.22 51.68 9.54
CA ALA A 441 29.73 53.00 9.24
C ALA A 441 28.84 52.95 8.01
N ASP A 442 27.60 53.25 8.25
CA ASP A 442 26.64 53.87 7.35
C ASP A 442 26.24 53.17 6.03
N LYS A 443 25.04 52.63 6.04
CA LYS A 443 24.03 53.08 5.09
C LYS A 443 22.62 52.80 5.58
N ASP A 444 22.05 53.82 6.15
CA ASP A 444 20.63 54.02 6.30
C ASP A 444 19.98 54.15 4.89
N PRO A 445 19.11 53.27 4.41
CA PRO A 445 18.36 53.53 3.18
C PRO A 445 17.15 54.41 3.50
N GLY A 446 17.29 55.60 2.99
CA GLY A 446 16.41 56.75 2.91
C GLY A 446 14.91 56.51 2.98
N LYS A 447 14.29 57.42 3.73
CA LYS A 447 12.89 57.80 3.66
C LYS A 447 12.40 57.98 2.21
N PRO A 448 11.18 57.55 1.90
CA PRO A 448 10.53 57.92 0.66
C PRO A 448 10.06 59.38 0.71
N SER A 449 10.54 60.16 -0.24
CA SER A 449 10.01 61.50 -0.55
C SER A 449 8.61 61.39 -1.14
N THR A 450 7.67 62.07 -0.50
CA THR A 450 6.37 62.41 -1.04
C THR A 450 6.55 63.37 -2.25
N PRO A 451 5.82 63.17 -3.35
CA PRO A 451 5.63 64.23 -4.34
C PRO A 451 4.44 65.10 -3.95
N GLU A 452 4.74 66.40 -3.83
CA GLU A 452 3.75 67.46 -3.97
C GLU A 452 3.29 67.63 -5.42
N THR A 453 2.03 67.97 -5.56
CA THR A 453 1.13 68.36 -6.64
C THR A 453 0.42 67.26 -7.41
#